data_63d37aaaa6298c4d0a639b08f7fae102
#
_entry.id   63d37aaaa6298c4d0a639b08f7fae102
#
_cell.length_a   1.000
_cell.length_b   1.000
_cell.length_c   1.000
_cell.angle_alpha   90.00
_cell.angle_beta   90.00
_cell.angle_gamma   90.00
#
_symmetry.space_group_name_H-M   'P 1'
#
loop_
_entity.id
_entity.type
_entity.pdbx_description
1 polymer ?
#
loop_
_entity_poly.entity_id
_entity_poly.type
_entity_poly.pdbx_seq_one_letter_code
_entity_poly.pdbx_strand_id
1 'polypeptide(L)'
;MKSFFKTMLACVAGIIIAGILFVFVLVSLIGAVASMGDEDKGIRENSVFMLDLDGTFGERSDDNPLASLMNDGLNSYGLEDVIASIKEAKKNPDIKGIYLQAGMMEIQFASLEEIRGELASFKESGKFVVAYGDQYSQWLYYLASVADKVIVNPEGSISWHGLASQPIFFKDLLEKVGVEMQIFKVGTYKSAVEPFIATEMSDANREQVSEYIASIWNDVVNAVSQSRGIDAGKLNEYADRYMDFCQAEEYVECGLADTLLYKDGVLDYLKGLVGIGYDDKLEIATLVDVKEKIKIDDVVKDAGEGEIAVYYAVGDIDSSTSVDEGINSKKVIKELRELREDSNVKAVVLRVNSPGGSAYGSEQIWRE
;
A
#
# COMPACT_ATOMS: atom_id res chain seq x y z
N MET A 1 -46.15 17.13 -43.93
CA MET A 1 -45.70 15.97 -43.14
C MET A 1 -44.39 15.35 -43.69
N LYS A 2 -44.29 14.97 -44.98
CA LYS A 2 -43.02 14.32 -45.47
C LYS A 2 -41.75 15.21 -45.33
N SER A 3 -41.84 16.55 -45.46
CA SER A 3 -40.71 17.46 -45.27
C SER A 3 -40.28 17.55 -43.83
N PHE A 4 -41.21 17.62 -42.86
CA PHE A 4 -40.94 17.62 -41.42
C PHE A 4 -40.18 16.39 -40.99
N PHE A 5 -40.62 15.20 -41.38
CA PHE A 5 -39.90 13.96 -41.02
C PHE A 5 -38.51 13.86 -41.65
N LYS A 6 -38.29 14.38 -42.86
CA LYS A 6 -36.97 14.43 -43.47
C LYS A 6 -36.03 15.36 -42.70
N THR A 7 -36.51 16.53 -42.28
CA THR A 7 -35.70 17.49 -41.49
C THR A 7 -35.40 16.94 -40.11
N MET A 8 -36.36 16.32 -39.43
CA MET A 8 -36.19 15.68 -38.15
C MET A 8 -35.14 14.56 -38.21
N LEU A 9 -35.22 13.71 -39.24
CA LEU A 9 -34.27 12.61 -39.44
C LEU A 9 -32.84 13.13 -39.71
N ALA A 10 -32.74 14.22 -40.50
CA ALA A 10 -31.45 14.88 -40.75
C ALA A 10 -30.84 15.49 -39.48
N CYS A 11 -31.66 16.11 -38.62
CA CYS A 11 -31.18 16.64 -37.34
C CYS A 11 -30.71 15.51 -36.40
N VAL A 12 -31.46 14.41 -36.27
CA VAL A 12 -31.09 13.27 -35.50
C VAL A 12 -29.79 12.62 -35.99
N ALA A 13 -29.67 12.44 -37.32
CA ALA A 13 -28.43 11.93 -37.93
C ALA A 13 -27.25 12.88 -37.68
N GLY A 14 -27.46 14.20 -37.76
CA GLY A 14 -26.43 15.23 -37.46
C GLY A 14 -25.95 15.14 -36.00
N ILE A 15 -26.87 14.97 -35.03
CA ILE A 15 -26.52 14.83 -33.60
C ILE A 15 -25.73 13.53 -33.36
N ILE A 16 -26.14 12.42 -33.98
CA ILE A 16 -25.44 11.14 -33.86
C ILE A 16 -24.01 11.24 -34.44
N ILE A 17 -23.87 11.83 -35.62
CA ILE A 17 -22.55 12.03 -36.28
C ILE A 17 -21.66 12.96 -35.40
N ALA A 18 -22.22 14.06 -34.91
CA ALA A 18 -21.50 14.96 -34.00
C ALA A 18 -21.07 14.27 -32.72
N GLY A 19 -21.94 13.43 -32.12
CA GLY A 19 -21.62 12.63 -30.95
C GLY A 19 -20.49 11.64 -31.21
N ILE A 20 -20.52 10.92 -32.34
CA ILE A 20 -19.46 9.97 -32.72
C ILE A 20 -18.12 10.72 -32.95
N LEU A 21 -18.13 11.86 -33.63
CA LEU A 21 -16.95 12.69 -33.85
C LEU A 21 -16.39 13.23 -32.54
N PHE A 22 -17.25 13.63 -31.60
CA PHE A 22 -16.85 14.10 -30.29
C PHE A 22 -16.15 12.98 -29.50
N VAL A 23 -16.76 11.77 -29.47
CA VAL A 23 -16.15 10.60 -28.83
C VAL A 23 -14.81 10.24 -29.48
N PHE A 24 -14.73 10.29 -30.81
CA PHE A 24 -13.49 10.02 -31.54
C PHE A 24 -12.38 11.04 -31.22
N VAL A 25 -12.73 12.33 -31.17
CA VAL A 25 -11.79 13.39 -30.74
C VAL A 25 -11.35 13.18 -29.31
N LEU A 26 -12.26 12.82 -28.42
CA LEU A 26 -11.98 12.58 -26.99
C LEU A 26 -11.04 11.37 -26.79
N VAL A 27 -11.30 10.27 -27.49
CA VAL A 27 -10.43 9.08 -27.50
C VAL A 27 -9.07 9.38 -28.12
N SER A 28 -9.04 10.17 -29.20
CA SER A 28 -7.77 10.60 -29.82
C SER A 28 -6.96 11.54 -28.93
N LEU A 29 -7.61 12.40 -28.16
CA LEU A 29 -6.97 13.29 -27.20
C LEU A 29 -6.41 12.51 -26.01
N ILE A 30 -7.17 11.54 -25.48
CA ILE A 30 -6.72 10.62 -24.43
C ILE A 30 -5.53 9.79 -24.95
N GLY A 31 -5.62 9.26 -26.17
CA GLY A 31 -4.51 8.52 -26.78
C GLY A 31 -3.28 9.39 -27.04
N ALA A 32 -3.45 10.64 -27.43
CA ALA A 32 -2.34 11.59 -27.62
C ALA A 32 -1.69 11.96 -26.27
N VAL A 33 -2.48 12.19 -25.21
CA VAL A 33 -1.96 12.46 -23.86
C VAL A 33 -1.25 11.23 -23.32
N ALA A 34 -1.79 10.04 -23.50
CA ALA A 34 -1.13 8.78 -23.14
C ALA A 34 0.19 8.56 -23.91
N SER A 35 0.21 8.88 -25.21
CA SER A 35 1.43 8.74 -26.03
C SER A 35 2.47 9.86 -25.85
N MET A 36 2.10 11.01 -25.27
CA MET A 36 3.05 12.08 -24.93
C MET A 36 3.81 11.78 -23.60
N GLY A 37 3.36 10.79 -22.83
CA GLY A 37 4.05 10.30 -21.63
C GLY A 37 5.11 9.23 -21.89
N ASP A 38 5.08 8.57 -23.02
CA ASP A 38 5.94 7.45 -23.38
C ASP A 38 7.01 7.83 -24.43
N GLU A 39 8.03 8.54 -24.04
CA GLU A 39 9.36 8.12 -24.48
C GLU A 39 9.69 6.87 -23.65
N ASP A 40 9.90 5.75 -24.33
CA ASP A 40 10.39 4.48 -23.78
C ASP A 40 11.70 4.72 -22.97
N LYS A 41 11.52 5.14 -21.73
CA LYS A 41 12.61 5.42 -20.78
C LYS A 41 12.89 4.17 -19.99
N GLY A 42 13.18 3.08 -20.68
CA GLY A 42 13.67 1.88 -20.01
C GLY A 42 14.71 2.22 -18.93
N ILE A 43 14.84 1.39 -17.94
CA ILE A 43 15.80 1.59 -16.84
C ILE A 43 17.19 1.83 -17.44
N ARG A 44 17.75 3.01 -17.17
CA ARG A 44 19.08 3.42 -17.68
C ARG A 44 20.17 2.99 -16.73
N GLU A 45 21.38 2.87 -17.27
CA GLU A 45 22.56 2.62 -16.45
C GLU A 45 22.73 3.68 -15.35
N ASN A 46 23.12 3.25 -14.17
CA ASN A 46 23.27 4.07 -12.96
C ASN A 46 21.98 4.73 -12.46
N SER A 47 20.82 4.14 -12.71
CA SER A 47 19.55 4.59 -12.17
C SER A 47 19.43 4.36 -10.66
N VAL A 48 18.68 5.22 -10.01
CA VAL A 48 18.19 5.02 -8.64
C VAL A 48 16.69 4.72 -8.71
N PHE A 49 16.27 3.60 -8.13
CA PHE A 49 14.84 3.28 -8.05
C PHE A 49 14.19 4.12 -6.96
N MET A 50 13.31 5.03 -7.37
CA MET A 50 12.52 5.84 -6.43
C MET A 50 11.22 5.12 -6.10
N LEU A 51 11.07 4.76 -4.84
CA LEU A 51 9.82 4.28 -4.27
C LEU A 51 9.15 5.45 -3.54
N ASP A 52 8.14 6.01 -4.19
CA ASP A 52 7.32 7.08 -3.63
C ASP A 52 6.28 6.48 -2.68
N LEU A 53 6.37 6.82 -1.39
CA LEU A 53 5.52 6.31 -0.32
C LEU A 53 4.37 7.28 -0.05
N ASP A 54 3.70 7.71 -1.12
CA ASP A 54 2.56 8.63 -1.07
C ASP A 54 1.35 8.00 -1.77
N GLY A 55 0.28 7.72 -0.99
CA GLY A 55 -0.95 7.11 -1.47
C GLY A 55 -1.37 5.86 -0.72
N THR A 56 -2.33 5.13 -1.28
CA THR A 56 -2.91 3.91 -0.68
C THR A 56 -2.22 2.66 -1.23
N PHE A 57 -1.78 1.78 -0.33
CA PHE A 57 -1.15 0.50 -0.65
C PHE A 57 -2.11 -0.65 -0.35
N GLY A 58 -2.77 -1.14 -1.40
CA GLY A 58 -3.66 -2.31 -1.32
C GLY A 58 -2.92 -3.63 -1.55
N GLU A 59 -3.64 -4.75 -1.43
CA GLU A 59 -3.07 -6.08 -1.72
C GLU A 59 -2.69 -6.23 -3.19
N ARG A 60 -3.49 -5.66 -4.09
CA ARG A 60 -3.27 -5.64 -5.53
C ARG A 60 -3.50 -4.24 -6.10
N SER A 61 -2.85 -3.94 -7.22
CA SER A 61 -3.15 -2.74 -7.98
C SER A 61 -4.55 -2.83 -8.61
N ASP A 62 -5.27 -1.71 -8.62
CA ASP A 62 -6.49 -1.57 -9.40
C ASP A 62 -6.09 -1.16 -10.83
N ASP A 63 -6.15 -2.13 -11.75
CA ASP A 63 -5.81 -1.90 -13.17
C ASP A 63 -6.93 -1.15 -13.95
N ASN A 64 -7.93 -0.60 -13.25
CA ASN A 64 -9.00 0.16 -13.88
C ASN A 64 -8.56 1.60 -14.20
N PRO A 65 -8.31 1.95 -15.48
CA PRO A 65 -7.87 3.30 -15.85
C PRO A 65 -8.89 4.39 -15.49
N LEU A 66 -10.17 4.01 -15.33
CA LEU A 66 -11.23 4.95 -14.95
C LEU A 66 -11.19 5.23 -13.44
N ALA A 67 -10.83 4.24 -12.63
CA ALA A 67 -10.67 4.40 -11.19
C ALA A 67 -9.53 5.37 -10.86
N SER A 68 -8.42 5.30 -11.59
CA SER A 68 -7.29 6.22 -11.42
C SER A 68 -7.63 7.68 -11.76
N LEU A 69 -8.57 7.90 -12.70
CA LEU A 69 -9.08 9.23 -13.05
C LEU A 69 -10.12 9.78 -12.05
N MET A 70 -10.79 8.88 -11.31
CA MET A 70 -11.83 9.25 -10.35
C MET A 70 -11.32 9.36 -8.91
N ASN A 71 -10.16 8.79 -8.61
CA ASN A 71 -9.51 8.86 -7.30
C ASN A 71 -8.72 10.16 -7.14
N ASP A 72 -9.37 11.30 -7.05
CA ASP A 72 -8.87 12.65 -6.65
C ASP A 72 -7.33 12.84 -6.57
N GLY A 73 -6.56 12.21 -7.48
CA GLY A 73 -5.10 12.35 -7.55
C GLY A 73 -4.28 11.55 -6.51
N LEU A 74 -4.92 10.67 -5.72
CA LEU A 74 -4.19 9.77 -4.81
C LEU A 74 -3.64 8.57 -5.60
N ASN A 75 -2.36 8.32 -5.44
CA ASN A 75 -1.73 7.13 -6.01
C ASN A 75 -2.29 5.87 -5.32
N SER A 76 -2.53 4.83 -6.10
CA SER A 76 -2.91 3.51 -5.59
C SER A 76 -1.89 2.48 -6.07
N TYR A 77 -1.29 1.76 -5.14
CA TYR A 77 -0.24 0.78 -5.39
C TYR A 77 -0.70 -0.61 -4.95
N GLY A 78 -0.37 -1.63 -5.73
CA GLY A 78 -0.48 -3.02 -5.30
C GLY A 78 0.77 -3.43 -4.53
N LEU A 79 0.59 -4.07 -3.37
CA LEU A 79 1.69 -4.62 -2.59
C LEU A 79 2.54 -5.58 -3.43
N GLU A 80 1.89 -6.44 -4.22
CA GLU A 80 2.56 -7.39 -5.12
C GLU A 80 3.49 -6.69 -6.11
N ASP A 81 3.07 -5.55 -6.67
CA ASP A 81 3.87 -4.76 -7.60
C ASP A 81 5.09 -4.14 -6.93
N VAL A 82 4.90 -3.60 -5.72
CA VAL A 82 5.99 -3.02 -4.93
C VAL A 82 7.03 -4.07 -4.58
N ILE A 83 6.60 -5.23 -4.08
CA ILE A 83 7.49 -6.35 -3.74
C ILE A 83 8.23 -6.87 -4.97
N ALA A 84 7.51 -7.09 -6.08
CA ALA A 84 8.13 -7.54 -7.34
C ALA A 84 9.15 -6.53 -7.86
N SER A 85 8.84 -5.22 -7.77
CA SER A 85 9.74 -4.16 -8.22
C SER A 85 11.01 -4.06 -7.36
N ILE A 86 10.92 -4.24 -6.04
CA ILE A 86 12.10 -4.30 -5.17
C ILE A 86 12.96 -5.51 -5.52
N LYS A 87 12.35 -6.67 -5.76
CA LYS A 87 13.04 -7.90 -6.20
C LYS A 87 13.73 -7.73 -7.54
N GLU A 88 13.07 -7.07 -8.49
CA GLU A 88 13.67 -6.77 -9.80
C GLU A 88 14.82 -5.78 -9.65
N ALA A 89 14.64 -4.70 -8.89
CA ALA A 89 15.68 -3.73 -8.60
C ALA A 89 16.92 -4.37 -7.93
N LYS A 90 16.72 -5.40 -7.08
CA LYS A 90 17.81 -6.17 -6.47
C LYS A 90 18.67 -6.86 -7.52
N LYS A 91 18.06 -7.43 -8.58
CA LYS A 91 18.73 -8.20 -9.64
C LYS A 91 19.29 -7.33 -10.75
N ASN A 92 18.65 -6.21 -11.07
CA ASN A 92 18.97 -5.36 -12.20
C ASN A 92 20.29 -4.61 -11.98
N PRO A 93 21.34 -4.82 -12.81
CA PRO A 93 22.65 -4.19 -12.64
C PRO A 93 22.64 -2.68 -12.89
N ASP A 94 21.65 -2.17 -13.62
CA ASP A 94 21.52 -0.76 -13.97
C ASP A 94 20.98 0.07 -12.80
N ILE A 95 20.28 -0.56 -11.84
CA ILE A 95 19.81 0.07 -10.62
C ILE A 95 20.89 -0.03 -9.54
N LYS A 96 21.36 1.12 -9.03
CA LYS A 96 22.44 1.20 -8.03
C LYS A 96 21.95 1.25 -6.60
N GLY A 97 20.70 1.67 -6.38
CA GLY A 97 20.11 1.75 -5.04
C GLY A 97 18.63 2.09 -5.11
N ILE A 98 18.01 2.12 -3.93
CA ILE A 98 16.63 2.57 -3.74
C ILE A 98 16.64 3.90 -2.99
N TYR A 99 15.81 4.83 -3.46
CA TYR A 99 15.47 6.06 -2.80
C TYR A 99 14.02 5.99 -2.33
N LEU A 100 13.83 5.94 -1.00
CA LEU A 100 12.52 5.97 -0.37
C LEU A 100 12.14 7.43 -0.13
N GLN A 101 11.15 7.92 -0.82
CA GLN A 101 10.59 9.24 -0.56
C GLN A 101 9.36 9.11 0.32
N ALA A 102 9.41 9.66 1.53
CA ALA A 102 8.27 9.67 2.44
C ALA A 102 7.19 10.64 1.97
N GLY A 103 5.93 10.20 2.06
CA GLY A 103 4.73 10.95 1.75
C GLY A 103 3.60 10.61 2.72
N MET A 104 2.36 10.69 2.29
CA MET A 104 1.20 10.28 3.08
C MET A 104 0.81 8.84 2.69
N MET A 105 1.38 7.86 3.37
CA MET A 105 1.16 6.45 3.09
C MET A 105 0.02 5.87 3.92
N GLU A 106 -0.95 5.24 3.25
CA GLU A 106 -1.98 4.43 3.87
C GLU A 106 -1.74 2.95 3.55
N ILE A 107 -1.40 2.15 4.56
CA ILE A 107 -1.05 0.73 4.41
C ILE A 107 -1.39 -0.06 5.68
N GLN A 108 -1.72 -1.32 5.53
CA GLN A 108 -1.88 -2.25 6.66
C GLN A 108 -0.50 -2.68 7.21
N PHE A 109 -0.40 -2.88 8.53
CA PHE A 109 0.88 -3.18 9.18
C PHE A 109 1.57 -4.42 8.62
N ALA A 110 0.84 -5.52 8.37
CA ALA A 110 1.41 -6.73 7.80
C ALA A 110 2.01 -6.52 6.40
N SER A 111 1.35 -5.71 5.56
CA SER A 111 1.87 -5.35 4.23
C SER A 111 3.10 -4.45 4.32
N LEU A 112 3.13 -3.54 5.30
CA LEU A 112 4.29 -2.71 5.58
C LEU A 112 5.51 -3.54 6.00
N GLU A 113 5.28 -4.56 6.84
CA GLU A 113 6.32 -5.50 7.28
C GLU A 113 6.91 -6.29 6.11
N GLU A 114 6.07 -6.73 5.16
CA GLU A 114 6.54 -7.39 3.93
C GLU A 114 7.45 -6.47 3.09
N ILE A 115 7.04 -5.21 2.86
CA ILE A 115 7.89 -4.24 2.13
C ILE A 115 9.21 -4.03 2.87
N ARG A 116 9.18 -3.88 4.20
CA ARG A 116 10.38 -3.73 5.01
C ARG A 116 11.32 -4.95 4.88
N GLY A 117 10.76 -6.15 4.89
CA GLY A 117 11.51 -7.40 4.70
C GLY A 117 12.21 -7.44 3.34
N GLU A 118 11.52 -7.04 2.27
CA GLU A 118 12.11 -6.99 0.93
C GLU A 118 13.20 -5.90 0.80
N LEU A 119 13.04 -4.75 1.46
CA LEU A 119 14.08 -3.73 1.51
C LEU A 119 15.33 -4.22 2.27
N ALA A 120 15.14 -4.96 3.37
CA ALA A 120 16.25 -5.59 4.08
C ALA A 120 16.97 -6.61 3.19
N SER A 121 16.21 -7.44 2.48
CA SER A 121 16.75 -8.38 1.49
C SER A 121 17.47 -7.68 0.34
N PHE A 122 16.92 -6.54 -0.15
CA PHE A 122 17.56 -5.74 -1.19
C PHE A 122 18.98 -5.31 -0.79
N LYS A 123 19.18 -4.88 0.45
CA LYS A 123 20.50 -4.45 0.97
C LYS A 123 21.55 -5.55 0.93
N GLU A 124 21.17 -6.83 0.99
CA GLU A 124 22.08 -7.97 0.84
C GLU A 124 22.80 -7.99 -0.52
N SER A 125 22.26 -7.31 -1.54
CA SER A 125 22.91 -7.14 -2.85
C SER A 125 24.11 -6.19 -2.82
N GLY A 126 24.34 -5.48 -1.73
CA GLY A 126 25.37 -4.44 -1.61
C GLY A 126 24.95 -3.08 -2.20
N LYS A 127 23.72 -2.95 -2.69
CA LYS A 127 23.16 -1.68 -3.18
C LYS A 127 22.63 -0.86 -2.02
N PHE A 128 22.68 0.46 -2.15
CA PHE A 128 22.24 1.36 -1.08
C PHE A 128 20.71 1.51 -1.00
N VAL A 129 20.22 1.81 0.20
CA VAL A 129 18.86 2.30 0.45
C VAL A 129 18.97 3.64 1.20
N VAL A 130 18.42 4.69 0.63
CA VAL A 130 18.36 6.04 1.24
C VAL A 130 16.90 6.43 1.42
N ALA A 131 16.54 6.89 2.60
CA ALA A 131 15.22 7.41 2.90
C ALA A 131 15.28 8.91 3.15
N TYR A 132 14.32 9.65 2.61
CA TYR A 132 14.14 11.08 2.86
C TYR A 132 12.68 11.41 3.12
N GLY A 133 12.42 12.27 4.09
CA GLY A 133 11.09 12.79 4.37
C GLY A 133 11.13 14.19 5.00
N ASP A 134 10.13 14.99 4.63
CA ASP A 134 9.81 16.21 5.36
C ASP A 134 9.10 15.85 6.68
N GLN A 135 8.27 14.83 6.63
CA GLN A 135 7.59 14.28 7.80
C GLN A 135 7.55 12.75 7.69
N TYR A 136 7.91 12.09 8.77
CA TYR A 136 7.75 10.65 8.89
C TYR A 136 6.63 10.35 9.89
N SER A 137 5.53 9.77 9.43
CA SER A 137 4.61 9.09 10.33
C SER A 137 5.33 7.91 11.00
N GLN A 138 4.85 7.41 12.12
CA GLN A 138 5.47 6.27 12.82
C GLN A 138 5.65 5.05 11.90
N TRP A 139 4.67 4.77 11.03
CA TRP A 139 4.74 3.66 10.07
C TRP A 139 5.77 3.90 8.96
N LEU A 140 5.83 5.12 8.44
CA LEU A 140 6.86 5.52 7.48
C LEU A 140 8.26 5.47 8.09
N TYR A 141 8.41 5.91 9.34
CA TYR A 141 9.69 5.80 10.03
C TYR A 141 10.09 4.34 10.27
N TYR A 142 9.14 3.50 10.68
CA TYR A 142 9.39 2.07 10.79
C TYR A 142 9.95 1.48 9.48
N LEU A 143 9.34 1.82 8.34
CA LEU A 143 9.83 1.40 7.03
C LEU A 143 11.19 2.01 6.70
N ALA A 144 11.32 3.33 6.83
CA ALA A 144 12.55 4.08 6.51
C ALA A 144 13.75 3.67 7.37
N SER A 145 13.51 3.22 8.61
CA SER A 145 14.57 2.85 9.55
C SER A 145 15.45 1.68 9.07
N VAL A 146 15.02 0.91 8.06
CA VAL A 146 15.84 -0.15 7.43
C VAL A 146 16.91 0.42 6.49
N ALA A 147 16.76 1.68 6.04
CA ALA A 147 17.68 2.33 5.11
C ALA A 147 19.11 2.45 5.68
N ASP A 148 20.09 2.52 4.79
CA ASP A 148 21.49 2.82 5.15
C ASP A 148 21.66 4.26 5.61
N LYS A 149 20.78 5.14 5.11
CA LYS A 149 20.76 6.55 5.46
C LYS A 149 19.31 7.04 5.59
N VAL A 150 18.93 7.49 6.78
CA VAL A 150 17.66 8.17 7.06
C VAL A 150 17.92 9.67 7.14
N ILE A 151 17.33 10.41 6.20
CA ILE A 151 17.50 11.85 6.07
C ILE A 151 16.17 12.53 6.39
N VAL A 152 16.21 13.56 7.22
CA VAL A 152 15.06 14.38 7.58
C VAL A 152 15.29 15.82 7.08
N ASN A 153 14.23 16.48 6.65
CA ASN A 153 14.28 17.90 6.35
C ASN A 153 14.67 18.68 7.62
N PRO A 154 15.50 19.75 7.55
CA PRO A 154 15.85 20.56 8.72
C PRO A 154 14.68 21.14 9.51
N GLU A 155 13.52 21.34 8.88
CA GLU A 155 12.27 21.76 9.51
C GLU A 155 11.26 20.59 9.59
N GLY A 156 11.75 19.35 9.43
CA GLY A 156 10.93 18.14 9.38
C GLY A 156 10.69 17.51 10.74
N SER A 157 9.88 16.43 10.73
CA SER A 157 9.53 15.72 11.97
C SER A 157 9.51 14.21 11.79
N ILE A 158 9.76 13.49 12.89
CA ILE A 158 9.56 12.04 13.01
C ILE A 158 8.53 11.80 14.10
N SER A 159 7.39 11.20 13.74
CA SER A 159 6.41 10.72 14.70
C SER A 159 6.89 9.42 15.34
N TRP A 160 7.03 9.44 16.67
CA TRP A 160 7.41 8.26 17.45
C TRP A 160 6.73 8.30 18.83
N HIS A 161 5.57 7.66 18.99
CA HIS A 161 4.71 7.85 20.16
C HIS A 161 4.00 6.57 20.65
N GLY A 162 4.28 5.41 20.04
CA GLY A 162 3.66 4.14 20.42
C GLY A 162 2.27 3.91 19.81
N LEU A 163 1.53 2.96 20.37
CA LEU A 163 0.20 2.57 19.89
C LEU A 163 -0.84 2.68 20.99
N ALA A 164 -2.04 3.14 20.65
CA ALA A 164 -3.17 3.20 21.55
C ALA A 164 -4.45 2.71 20.86
N SER A 165 -5.37 2.15 21.64
CA SER A 165 -6.73 1.83 21.20
C SER A 165 -7.74 2.57 22.09
N GLN A 166 -8.64 3.31 21.45
CA GLN A 166 -9.65 4.11 22.13
C GLN A 166 -11.03 3.81 21.54
N PRO A 167 -11.71 2.75 21.98
CA PRO A 167 -13.05 2.44 21.51
C PRO A 167 -14.07 3.46 22.03
N ILE A 168 -15.07 3.75 21.20
CA ILE A 168 -16.19 4.63 21.55
C ILE A 168 -17.37 3.75 21.96
N PHE A 169 -18.06 4.11 23.07
CA PHE A 169 -19.22 3.40 23.58
C PHE A 169 -20.48 4.22 23.38
N PHE A 170 -21.52 3.62 22.83
CA PHE A 170 -22.77 4.27 22.44
C PHE A 170 -23.95 3.90 23.33
N LYS A 171 -23.79 3.02 24.33
CA LYS A 171 -24.87 2.53 25.20
C LYS A 171 -25.71 3.67 25.77
N ASP A 172 -25.09 4.63 26.44
CA ASP A 172 -25.82 5.74 27.09
C ASP A 172 -26.55 6.65 26.10
N LEU A 173 -25.97 6.80 24.89
CA LEU A 173 -26.61 7.53 23.79
C LEU A 173 -27.87 6.79 23.30
N LEU A 174 -27.76 5.48 23.09
CA LEU A 174 -28.86 4.63 22.62
C LEU A 174 -30.00 4.62 23.63
N GLU A 175 -29.69 4.48 24.92
CA GLU A 175 -30.71 4.57 26.02
C GLU A 175 -31.42 5.92 26.00
N LYS A 176 -30.72 7.04 25.81
CA LYS A 176 -31.33 8.38 25.78
C LYS A 176 -32.29 8.58 24.60
N VAL A 177 -32.04 7.90 23.47
CA VAL A 177 -32.94 7.94 22.29
C VAL A 177 -33.96 6.81 22.28
N GLY A 178 -34.04 6.01 23.38
CA GLY A 178 -35.02 4.93 23.53
C GLY A 178 -34.76 3.71 22.71
N VAL A 179 -33.48 3.46 22.32
CA VAL A 179 -33.06 2.27 21.59
C VAL A 179 -32.41 1.25 22.52
N GLU A 180 -32.95 0.04 22.54
CA GLU A 180 -32.39 -1.11 23.26
C GLU A 180 -31.77 -2.10 22.26
N MET A 181 -30.48 -2.42 22.44
CA MET A 181 -29.78 -3.37 21.58
C MET A 181 -29.90 -4.79 22.13
N GLN A 182 -30.45 -5.70 21.31
CA GLN A 182 -30.46 -7.12 21.61
C GLN A 182 -29.30 -7.82 20.91
N ILE A 183 -28.39 -8.40 21.71
CA ILE A 183 -27.13 -8.96 21.25
C ILE A 183 -27.15 -10.49 21.33
N PHE A 184 -26.73 -11.11 20.22
CA PHE A 184 -26.50 -12.55 20.14
C PHE A 184 -25.00 -12.75 19.85
N LYS A 185 -24.20 -13.07 20.86
CA LYS A 185 -22.76 -13.34 20.72
C LYS A 185 -22.41 -14.69 21.33
N VAL A 186 -21.40 -15.35 20.78
CA VAL A 186 -20.83 -16.59 21.30
C VAL A 186 -19.33 -16.38 21.55
N GLY A 187 -18.89 -16.70 22.77
CA GLY A 187 -17.50 -16.59 23.19
C GLY A 187 -17.17 -15.30 23.92
N THR A 188 -16.20 -15.40 24.84
CA THR A 188 -15.80 -14.35 25.78
C THR A 188 -15.11 -13.17 25.05
N TYR A 189 -14.30 -13.47 24.04
CA TYR A 189 -13.49 -12.49 23.31
C TYR A 189 -14.18 -11.88 22.08
N LYS A 190 -15.49 -12.12 21.86
CA LYS A 190 -16.28 -11.50 20.80
C LYS A 190 -16.74 -10.10 21.23
N SER A 191 -15.84 -9.12 21.15
CA SER A 191 -16.03 -7.77 21.71
C SER A 191 -16.64 -6.75 20.74
N ALA A 192 -16.83 -7.07 19.46
CA ALA A 192 -17.34 -6.13 18.45
C ALA A 192 -18.70 -5.47 18.80
N VAL A 193 -19.49 -6.10 19.67
CA VAL A 193 -20.81 -5.59 20.11
C VAL A 193 -20.75 -4.78 21.39
N GLU A 194 -19.64 -4.79 22.13
CA GLU A 194 -19.49 -4.08 23.41
C GLU A 194 -19.78 -2.57 23.32
N PRO A 195 -19.38 -1.86 22.24
CA PRO A 195 -19.71 -0.45 22.07
C PRO A 195 -21.20 -0.11 22.21
N PHE A 196 -22.08 -1.07 21.93
CA PHE A 196 -23.53 -0.85 21.95
C PHE A 196 -24.21 -1.25 23.26
N ILE A 197 -23.55 -2.04 24.13
CA ILE A 197 -24.14 -2.63 25.35
C ILE A 197 -23.36 -2.34 26.63
N ALA A 198 -22.16 -1.79 26.53
CA ALA A 198 -21.29 -1.45 27.64
C ALA A 198 -20.88 0.03 27.60
N THR A 199 -20.38 0.54 28.72
CA THR A 199 -19.84 1.91 28.87
C THR A 199 -18.31 1.90 28.92
N GLU A 200 -17.70 0.73 29.02
CA GLU A 200 -16.25 0.52 29.05
C GLU A 200 -15.90 -0.88 28.48
N MET A 201 -14.64 -1.10 28.20
CA MET A 201 -14.14 -2.40 27.76
C MET A 201 -14.29 -3.44 28.85
N SER A 202 -14.76 -4.65 28.50
CA SER A 202 -14.66 -5.80 29.41
C SER A 202 -13.19 -6.18 29.63
N ASP A 203 -12.90 -6.89 30.72
CA ASP A 203 -11.54 -7.38 31.02
C ASP A 203 -10.97 -8.25 29.88
N ALA A 204 -11.81 -9.12 29.31
CA ALA A 204 -11.42 -9.96 28.18
C ALA A 204 -11.09 -9.15 26.91
N ASN A 205 -11.88 -8.11 26.63
CA ASN A 205 -11.59 -7.22 25.51
C ASN A 205 -10.31 -6.42 25.75
N ARG A 206 -10.11 -5.92 26.95
CA ARG A 206 -8.89 -5.19 27.35
C ARG A 206 -7.65 -6.07 27.22
N GLU A 207 -7.71 -7.30 27.71
CA GLU A 207 -6.64 -8.30 27.55
C GLU A 207 -6.30 -8.52 26.08
N GLN A 208 -7.30 -8.86 25.25
CA GLN A 208 -7.11 -9.12 23.82
C GLN A 208 -6.49 -7.92 23.09
N VAL A 209 -7.00 -6.71 23.33
CA VAL A 209 -6.51 -5.48 22.67
C VAL A 209 -5.10 -5.15 23.17
N SER A 210 -4.82 -5.31 24.46
CA SER A 210 -3.49 -5.04 25.01
C SER A 210 -2.43 -5.98 24.43
N GLU A 211 -2.73 -7.29 24.34
CA GLU A 211 -1.84 -8.28 23.73
C GLU A 211 -1.57 -7.96 22.24
N TYR A 212 -2.63 -7.66 21.51
CA TYR A 212 -2.51 -7.32 20.09
C TYR A 212 -1.64 -6.06 19.86
N ILE A 213 -1.89 -4.98 20.62
CA ILE A 213 -1.13 -3.73 20.50
C ILE A 213 0.32 -3.94 20.96
N ALA A 214 0.53 -4.65 22.06
CA ALA A 214 1.87 -4.92 22.58
C ALA A 214 2.70 -5.77 21.62
N SER A 215 2.09 -6.75 20.96
CA SER A 215 2.77 -7.56 19.95
C SER A 215 3.27 -6.69 18.80
N ILE A 216 2.40 -5.88 18.18
CA ILE A 216 2.79 -4.98 17.07
C ILE A 216 3.87 -3.99 17.53
N TRP A 217 3.69 -3.38 18.70
CA TRP A 217 4.67 -2.40 19.20
C TRP A 217 6.03 -3.02 19.46
N ASN A 218 6.09 -4.21 20.04
CA ASN A 218 7.33 -4.94 20.27
C ASN A 218 8.02 -5.28 18.95
N ASP A 219 7.29 -5.69 17.91
CA ASP A 219 7.85 -5.98 16.60
C ASP A 219 8.45 -4.69 15.96
N VAL A 220 7.75 -3.58 16.06
CA VAL A 220 8.23 -2.27 15.59
C VAL A 220 9.50 -1.85 16.32
N VAL A 221 9.49 -1.87 17.66
CA VAL A 221 10.63 -1.47 18.46
C VAL A 221 11.84 -2.37 18.21
N ASN A 222 11.65 -3.67 18.13
CA ASN A 222 12.74 -4.62 17.88
C ASN A 222 13.35 -4.41 16.49
N ALA A 223 12.54 -4.23 15.47
CA ALA A 223 13.00 -4.01 14.11
C ALA A 223 13.76 -2.69 13.96
N VAL A 224 13.28 -1.61 14.58
CA VAL A 224 13.96 -0.31 14.59
C VAL A 224 15.26 -0.39 15.43
N SER A 225 15.22 -1.03 16.59
CA SER A 225 16.39 -1.28 17.44
C SER A 225 17.52 -1.97 16.67
N GLN A 226 17.19 -3.02 15.94
CA GLN A 226 18.16 -3.77 15.15
C GLN A 226 18.75 -2.96 14.00
N SER A 227 17.92 -2.22 13.28
CA SER A 227 18.38 -1.49 12.10
C SER A 227 19.07 -0.17 12.44
N ARG A 228 18.70 0.50 13.52
CA ARG A 228 19.29 1.78 13.94
C ARG A 228 20.38 1.64 15.03
N GLY A 229 20.51 0.45 15.63
CA GLY A 229 21.45 0.24 16.71
C GLY A 229 21.07 0.96 18.01
N ILE A 230 19.80 1.30 18.20
CA ILE A 230 19.27 1.99 19.38
C ILE A 230 18.70 0.94 20.33
N ASP A 231 19.01 1.05 21.62
CA ASP A 231 18.45 0.17 22.63
C ASP A 231 16.90 0.25 22.68
N ALA A 232 16.22 -0.91 22.78
CA ALA A 232 14.77 -1.00 22.78
C ALA A 232 14.12 -0.21 23.94
N GLY A 233 14.78 -0.18 25.12
CA GLY A 233 14.33 0.62 26.25
C GLY A 233 14.36 2.12 25.93
N LYS A 234 15.43 2.59 25.25
CA LYS A 234 15.48 3.98 24.80
C LYS A 234 14.43 4.35 23.75
N LEU A 235 14.11 3.41 22.84
CA LEU A 235 13.02 3.65 21.88
C LEU A 235 11.68 3.80 22.60
N ASN A 236 11.43 3.05 23.66
CA ASN A 236 10.24 3.24 24.49
C ASN A 236 10.27 4.59 25.25
N GLU A 237 11.43 4.99 25.81
CA GLU A 237 11.59 6.31 26.45
C GLU A 237 11.33 7.46 25.45
N TYR A 238 11.76 7.31 24.18
CA TYR A 238 11.49 8.28 23.12
C TYR A 238 10.01 8.35 22.78
N ALA A 239 9.29 7.22 22.76
CA ALA A 239 7.86 7.21 22.56
C ALA A 239 7.10 7.94 23.69
N ASP A 240 7.52 7.74 24.95
CA ASP A 240 6.97 8.44 26.12
C ASP A 240 7.24 9.94 26.11
N ARG A 241 8.35 10.39 25.48
CA ARG A 241 8.68 11.80 25.34
C ARG A 241 7.90 12.53 24.26
N TYR A 242 7.17 11.83 23.41
CA TYR A 242 6.45 12.43 22.27
C TYR A 242 7.41 13.15 21.31
N MET A 243 8.21 12.38 20.60
CA MET A 243 9.24 12.90 19.71
C MET A 243 8.72 13.81 18.59
N ASP A 244 7.42 13.74 18.26
CA ASP A 244 6.76 14.57 17.25
C ASP A 244 7.00 16.09 17.41
N PHE A 245 7.29 16.55 18.62
CA PHE A 245 7.48 17.96 18.95
C PHE A 245 8.94 18.35 19.19
N CYS A 246 9.88 17.45 18.87
CA CYS A 246 11.30 17.74 18.98
C CYS A 246 11.82 18.57 17.80
N GLN A 247 12.96 19.24 18.00
CA GLN A 247 13.68 19.87 16.89
C GLN A 247 14.35 18.80 16.04
N ALA A 248 14.56 19.08 14.76
CA ALA A 248 15.10 18.07 13.83
C ALA A 248 16.49 17.57 14.22
N GLU A 249 17.31 18.42 14.85
CA GLU A 249 18.64 18.08 15.37
C GLU A 249 18.58 16.97 16.43
N GLU A 250 17.54 16.96 17.26
CA GLU A 250 17.36 15.92 18.30
C GLU A 250 17.17 14.53 17.68
N TYR A 251 16.56 14.40 16.50
CA TYR A 251 16.45 13.11 15.83
C TYR A 251 17.81 12.54 15.44
N VAL A 252 18.74 13.42 15.06
CA VAL A 252 20.12 13.01 14.75
C VAL A 252 20.87 12.65 16.05
N GLU A 253 20.73 13.43 17.10
CA GLU A 253 21.34 13.16 18.41
C GLU A 253 20.83 11.85 19.02
N CYS A 254 19.55 11.55 18.86
CA CYS A 254 18.92 10.32 19.31
C CYS A 254 19.22 9.09 18.39
N GLY A 255 19.83 9.31 17.22
CA GLY A 255 20.12 8.25 16.25
C GLY A 255 18.90 7.81 15.43
N LEU A 256 17.77 8.51 15.54
CA LEU A 256 16.57 8.23 14.71
C LEU A 256 16.80 8.67 13.26
N ALA A 257 17.54 9.75 13.04
CA ALA A 257 18.00 10.19 11.73
C ALA A 257 19.54 10.17 11.66
N ASP A 258 20.08 10.19 10.44
CA ASP A 258 21.53 10.21 10.22
C ASP A 258 22.03 11.61 9.85
N THR A 259 21.17 12.43 9.25
CA THR A 259 21.52 13.79 8.84
C THR A 259 20.27 14.59 8.46
N LEU A 260 20.43 15.90 8.42
CA LEU A 260 19.41 16.84 7.99
C LEU A 260 19.81 17.41 6.64
N LEU A 261 18.96 17.28 5.63
CA LEU A 261 19.17 17.87 4.29
C LEU A 261 17.85 18.39 3.74
N TYR A 262 17.90 19.45 2.96
CA TYR A 262 16.82 19.80 2.07
C TYR A 262 16.82 18.89 0.84
N LYS A 263 15.70 18.84 0.11
CA LYS A 263 15.49 17.90 -1.00
C LYS A 263 16.56 17.99 -2.11
N ASP A 264 17.05 19.18 -2.41
CA ASP A 264 18.14 19.40 -3.37
C ASP A 264 19.44 18.75 -2.89
N GLY A 265 19.79 18.92 -1.61
CA GLY A 265 20.95 18.25 -1.01
C GLY A 265 20.85 16.72 -1.00
N VAL A 266 19.63 16.16 -0.92
CA VAL A 266 19.41 14.72 -1.04
C VAL A 266 19.74 14.25 -2.45
N LEU A 267 19.33 14.98 -3.48
CA LEU A 267 19.66 14.64 -4.87
C LEU A 267 21.15 14.64 -5.11
N ASP A 268 21.86 15.61 -4.55
CA ASP A 268 23.32 15.67 -4.64
C ASP A 268 24.02 14.54 -3.87
N TYR A 269 23.48 14.16 -2.71
CA TYR A 269 23.94 12.99 -1.97
C TYR A 269 23.78 11.70 -2.81
N LEU A 270 22.61 11.51 -3.46
CA LEU A 270 22.38 10.38 -4.34
C LEU A 270 23.31 10.36 -5.54
N LYS A 271 23.56 11.51 -6.19
CA LYS A 271 24.56 11.63 -7.28
C LYS A 271 25.94 11.17 -6.81
N GLY A 272 26.34 11.56 -5.61
CA GLY A 272 27.60 11.11 -5.00
C GLY A 272 27.67 9.59 -4.82
N LEU A 273 26.57 8.94 -4.42
CA LEU A 273 26.51 7.49 -4.26
C LEU A 273 26.57 6.73 -5.59
N VAL A 274 25.98 7.29 -6.66
CA VAL A 274 26.04 6.69 -8.01
C VAL A 274 27.36 7.03 -8.73
N GLY A 275 28.16 7.98 -8.20
CA GLY A 275 29.47 8.36 -8.77
C GLY A 275 29.38 9.27 -10.00
N ILE A 276 28.31 10.09 -10.11
CA ILE A 276 28.15 11.09 -11.18
C ILE A 276 28.45 12.51 -10.68
N GLY A 277 28.75 13.42 -11.61
CA GLY A 277 29.06 14.80 -11.29
C GLY A 277 27.87 15.60 -10.78
N TYR A 278 28.15 16.71 -10.09
CA TYR A 278 27.10 17.59 -9.54
C TYR A 278 26.16 18.12 -10.62
N ASP A 279 26.71 18.50 -11.78
CA ASP A 279 25.94 19.03 -12.92
C ASP A 279 25.25 17.94 -13.77
N ASP A 280 25.54 16.68 -13.50
CA ASP A 280 24.96 15.56 -14.22
C ASP A 280 23.51 15.32 -13.76
N LYS A 281 22.70 14.80 -14.67
CA LYS A 281 21.33 14.42 -14.35
C LYS A 281 21.31 13.06 -13.65
N LEU A 282 20.70 13.00 -12.48
CA LEU A 282 20.40 11.72 -11.81
C LEU A 282 19.28 11.00 -12.57
N GLU A 283 19.55 9.78 -13.03
CA GLU A 283 18.52 8.94 -13.65
C GLU A 283 17.70 8.25 -12.54
N ILE A 284 16.38 8.49 -12.57
CA ILE A 284 15.43 7.94 -11.64
C ILE A 284 14.55 6.93 -12.37
N ALA A 285 14.50 5.70 -11.87
CA ALA A 285 13.54 4.69 -12.29
C ALA A 285 12.34 4.74 -11.32
N THR A 286 11.14 4.81 -11.85
CA THR A 286 9.90 4.80 -11.06
C THR A 286 9.37 3.36 -10.90
N LEU A 287 8.34 3.18 -10.08
CA LEU A 287 7.64 1.90 -9.95
C LEU A 287 7.08 1.42 -11.30
N VAL A 288 6.59 2.35 -12.13
CA VAL A 288 6.05 2.03 -13.45
C VAL A 288 7.15 1.48 -14.37
N ASP A 289 8.31 2.15 -14.42
CA ASP A 289 9.45 1.72 -15.26
C ASP A 289 9.91 0.29 -14.88
N VAL A 290 9.96 -0.01 -13.59
CA VAL A 290 10.38 -1.34 -13.11
C VAL A 290 9.30 -2.40 -13.38
N LYS A 291 8.01 -2.07 -13.21
CA LYS A 291 6.90 -2.97 -13.55
C LYS A 291 6.88 -3.34 -15.03
N GLU A 292 7.11 -2.38 -15.92
CA GLU A 292 7.18 -2.64 -17.36
C GLU A 292 8.31 -3.60 -17.70
N LYS A 293 9.47 -3.43 -17.07
CA LYS A 293 10.60 -4.35 -17.22
C LYS A 293 10.24 -5.79 -16.81
N ILE A 294 9.54 -5.96 -15.68
CA ILE A 294 9.07 -7.27 -15.20
C ILE A 294 8.12 -7.91 -16.22
N LYS A 295 7.16 -7.17 -16.75
CA LYS A 295 6.20 -7.67 -17.76
C LYS A 295 6.92 -8.20 -19.02
N ILE A 296 7.97 -7.51 -19.47
CA ILE A 296 8.76 -7.93 -20.63
C ILE A 296 9.51 -9.24 -20.34
N ASP A 297 10.11 -9.35 -19.16
CA ASP A 297 10.87 -10.54 -18.76
C ASP A 297 9.98 -11.77 -18.51
N ASP A 298 8.74 -11.57 -18.02
CA ASP A 298 7.79 -12.66 -17.78
C ASP A 298 7.22 -13.26 -19.07
N VAL A 299 7.11 -12.47 -20.14
CA VAL A 299 6.71 -12.98 -21.47
C VAL A 299 7.73 -14.00 -22.03
N VAL A 300 8.96 -13.96 -21.54
CA VAL A 300 10.06 -14.82 -22.02
C VAL A 300 10.24 -16.07 -21.16
N LYS A 301 9.65 -16.13 -19.97
CA LYS A 301 9.77 -17.30 -19.09
C LYS A 301 8.68 -18.32 -19.38
N ASP A 302 9.10 -19.45 -19.93
CA ASP A 302 8.28 -20.64 -20.03
C ASP A 302 7.90 -21.10 -18.60
N ALA A 303 6.60 -21.29 -18.33
CA ALA A 303 6.12 -21.80 -17.06
C ALA A 303 6.72 -23.19 -16.84
N GLY A 304 7.44 -23.35 -15.73
CA GLY A 304 8.07 -24.62 -15.36
C GLY A 304 7.05 -25.73 -15.04
N GLU A 305 7.45 -26.77 -14.32
CA GLU A 305 6.70 -28.00 -14.07
C GLU A 305 5.44 -27.84 -13.18
N GLY A 306 4.85 -26.65 -13.05
CA GLY A 306 3.62 -26.38 -12.33
C GLY A 306 3.58 -24.98 -11.69
N GLU A 307 2.40 -24.58 -11.25
CA GLU A 307 2.10 -23.23 -10.75
C GLU A 307 1.66 -23.27 -9.28
N ILE A 308 1.98 -22.22 -8.54
CA ILE A 308 1.40 -21.93 -7.23
C ILE A 308 0.45 -20.74 -7.43
N ALA A 309 -0.84 -20.96 -7.23
CA ALA A 309 -1.83 -19.91 -7.32
C ALA A 309 -1.90 -19.15 -6.00
N VAL A 310 -1.84 -17.82 -6.04
CA VAL A 310 -2.12 -16.96 -4.88
C VAL A 310 -3.51 -16.36 -5.06
N TYR A 311 -4.44 -16.75 -4.19
CA TYR A 311 -5.81 -16.26 -4.20
C TYR A 311 -6.00 -15.16 -3.15
N TYR A 312 -6.35 -13.96 -3.60
CA TYR A 312 -6.55 -12.81 -2.72
C TYR A 312 -8.01 -12.70 -2.29
N ALA A 313 -8.27 -12.85 -1.00
CA ALA A 313 -9.58 -12.71 -0.37
C ALA A 313 -9.59 -11.43 0.48
N VAL A 314 -10.06 -10.32 -0.11
CA VAL A 314 -9.97 -8.98 0.49
C VAL A 314 -11.36 -8.40 0.74
N GLY A 315 -11.56 -7.82 1.92
CA GLY A 315 -12.81 -7.15 2.31
C GLY A 315 -13.79 -8.03 3.08
N ASP A 316 -15.01 -7.54 3.25
CA ASP A 316 -16.08 -8.22 4.00
C ASP A 316 -16.63 -9.41 3.23
N ILE A 317 -17.04 -10.45 3.97
CA ILE A 317 -17.63 -11.68 3.38
C ILE A 317 -19.12 -11.49 3.18
N ASP A 318 -19.58 -11.51 1.92
CA ASP A 318 -20.99 -11.40 1.50
C ASP A 318 -21.76 -10.20 2.10
N SER A 319 -21.07 -9.10 2.45
CA SER A 319 -21.70 -7.90 2.97
C SER A 319 -22.14 -6.93 1.87
N SER A 320 -21.50 -6.96 0.70
CA SER A 320 -21.83 -6.12 -0.45
C SER A 320 -22.80 -6.85 -1.40
N THR A 321 -23.70 -6.09 -2.02
CA THR A 321 -24.55 -6.55 -3.12
C THR A 321 -23.79 -6.58 -4.45
N SER A 322 -22.65 -5.90 -4.54
CA SER A 322 -21.75 -5.94 -5.70
C SER A 322 -20.86 -7.17 -5.64
N VAL A 323 -20.77 -7.88 -6.77
CA VAL A 323 -19.92 -9.09 -6.89
C VAL A 323 -18.43 -8.76 -6.88
N ASP A 324 -18.10 -7.51 -7.18
CA ASP A 324 -16.73 -7.04 -7.34
C ASP A 324 -16.19 -6.34 -6.08
N GLU A 325 -17.04 -6.11 -5.07
CA GLU A 325 -16.63 -5.51 -3.81
C GLU A 325 -16.62 -6.56 -2.69
N GLY A 326 -15.48 -6.73 -2.05
CA GLY A 326 -15.30 -7.67 -0.94
C GLY A 326 -15.20 -9.13 -1.39
N ILE A 327 -15.40 -10.02 -0.41
CA ILE A 327 -15.33 -11.48 -0.59
C ILE A 327 -16.73 -12.00 -0.90
N ASN A 328 -17.00 -12.26 -2.17
CA ASN A 328 -18.23 -12.94 -2.58
C ASN A 328 -18.03 -14.45 -2.49
N SER A 329 -18.71 -15.11 -1.55
CA SER A 329 -18.52 -16.54 -1.28
C SER A 329 -18.78 -17.43 -2.51
N LYS A 330 -19.76 -17.11 -3.34
CA LYS A 330 -20.08 -17.90 -4.55
C LYS A 330 -18.98 -17.80 -5.60
N LYS A 331 -18.41 -16.58 -5.77
CA LYS A 331 -17.29 -16.35 -6.68
C LYS A 331 -16.05 -17.10 -6.21
N VAL A 332 -15.69 -16.94 -4.92
CA VAL A 332 -14.52 -17.61 -4.30
C VAL A 332 -14.60 -19.12 -4.44
N ILE A 333 -15.76 -19.74 -4.13
CA ILE A 333 -15.99 -21.18 -4.26
C ILE A 333 -15.78 -21.64 -5.70
N LYS A 334 -16.32 -20.90 -6.67
CA LYS A 334 -16.17 -21.23 -8.08
C LYS A 334 -14.70 -21.20 -8.49
N GLU A 335 -14.01 -20.12 -8.16
CA GLU A 335 -12.60 -19.89 -8.54
C GLU A 335 -11.66 -20.87 -7.84
N LEU A 336 -11.86 -21.17 -6.53
CA LEU A 336 -11.08 -22.19 -5.83
C LEU A 336 -11.28 -23.58 -6.44
N ARG A 337 -12.49 -23.90 -6.89
CA ARG A 337 -12.76 -25.16 -7.59
C ARG A 337 -12.04 -25.24 -8.92
N GLU A 338 -12.07 -24.18 -9.71
CA GLU A 338 -11.33 -24.07 -10.97
C GLU A 338 -9.82 -24.29 -10.75
N LEU A 339 -9.25 -23.63 -9.72
CA LEU A 339 -7.84 -23.83 -9.35
C LEU A 339 -7.52 -25.26 -8.91
N ARG A 340 -8.42 -25.90 -8.14
CA ARG A 340 -8.25 -27.29 -7.70
C ARG A 340 -8.30 -28.28 -8.87
N GLU A 341 -9.09 -28.00 -9.90
CA GLU A 341 -9.29 -28.84 -11.08
C GLU A 341 -8.21 -28.61 -12.15
N ASP A 342 -7.46 -27.51 -12.07
CA ASP A 342 -6.35 -27.22 -12.98
C ASP A 342 -5.13 -28.09 -12.63
N SER A 343 -4.74 -28.96 -13.58
CA SER A 343 -3.59 -29.87 -13.41
C SER A 343 -2.24 -29.16 -13.30
N ASN A 344 -2.13 -27.91 -13.76
CA ASN A 344 -0.93 -27.09 -13.67
C ASN A 344 -0.76 -26.52 -12.28
N VAL A 345 -1.84 -26.22 -11.55
CA VAL A 345 -1.82 -25.69 -10.18
C VAL A 345 -1.45 -26.80 -9.20
N LYS A 346 -0.31 -26.65 -8.53
CA LYS A 346 0.21 -27.62 -7.55
C LYS A 346 -0.12 -27.26 -6.12
N ALA A 347 -0.33 -25.97 -5.84
CA ALA A 347 -0.74 -25.47 -4.54
C ALA A 347 -1.52 -24.16 -4.68
N VAL A 348 -2.38 -23.87 -3.69
CA VAL A 348 -3.09 -22.60 -3.58
C VAL A 348 -2.72 -21.96 -2.25
N VAL A 349 -2.26 -20.72 -2.30
CA VAL A 349 -2.07 -19.84 -1.14
C VAL A 349 -3.29 -18.94 -1.04
N LEU A 350 -4.10 -19.13 -0.02
CA LEU A 350 -5.23 -18.23 0.27
C LEU A 350 -4.73 -17.06 1.13
N ARG A 351 -4.56 -15.89 0.49
CA ARG A 351 -4.16 -14.65 1.18
C ARG A 351 -5.41 -13.91 1.62
N VAL A 352 -5.62 -13.80 2.93
CA VAL A 352 -6.83 -13.23 3.52
C VAL A 352 -6.54 -11.90 4.17
N ASN A 353 -7.27 -10.85 3.74
CA ASN A 353 -7.31 -9.53 4.39
C ASN A 353 -8.77 -9.14 4.59
N SER A 354 -9.37 -9.57 5.70
CA SER A 354 -10.81 -9.47 5.92
C SER A 354 -11.13 -9.29 7.41
N PRO A 355 -12.06 -8.40 7.77
CA PRO A 355 -12.60 -8.30 9.12
C PRO A 355 -13.61 -9.43 9.44
N GLY A 356 -14.00 -10.23 8.43
CA GLY A 356 -15.05 -11.24 8.52
C GLY A 356 -16.30 -10.86 7.74
N GLY A 357 -17.46 -11.39 8.19
CA GLY A 357 -18.76 -11.14 7.56
C GLY A 357 -19.70 -12.31 7.74
N SER A 358 -20.31 -12.79 6.65
CA SER A 358 -21.27 -13.91 6.66
C SER A 358 -20.63 -15.22 7.16
N ALA A 359 -21.11 -15.71 8.30
CA ALA A 359 -20.72 -17.03 8.81
C ALA A 359 -21.08 -18.15 7.83
N TYR A 360 -22.25 -18.02 7.16
CA TYR A 360 -22.67 -18.99 6.13
C TYR A 360 -21.72 -18.97 4.93
N GLY A 361 -21.36 -17.78 4.43
CA GLY A 361 -20.42 -17.63 3.33
C GLY A 361 -19.05 -18.22 3.66
N SER A 362 -18.51 -17.90 4.85
CA SER A 362 -17.24 -18.47 5.35
C SER A 362 -17.25 -19.99 5.39
N GLU A 363 -18.34 -20.59 5.92
CA GLU A 363 -18.49 -22.04 6.01
C GLU A 363 -18.49 -22.70 4.62
N GLN A 364 -19.15 -22.07 3.63
CA GLN A 364 -19.17 -22.59 2.28
C GLN A 364 -17.78 -22.51 1.60
N ILE A 365 -17.07 -21.43 1.82
CA ILE A 365 -15.66 -21.28 1.32
C ILE A 365 -14.77 -22.33 1.98
N TRP A 366 -14.86 -22.48 3.32
CA TRP A 366 -14.10 -23.48 4.05
C TRP A 366 -14.34 -24.90 3.54
N ARG A 367 -15.57 -25.24 3.19
CA ARG A 367 -15.94 -26.55 2.67
C ARG A 367 -15.31 -26.85 1.31
N GLU A 368 -15.16 -25.84 0.41
CA GLU A 368 -14.51 -26.00 -0.90
C GLU A 368 -13.03 -26.23 -0.77
#